data_866a81c297074678d23a0415bb3b795e
#
_entry.id   866a81c297074678d23a0415bb3b795e
#
_cell.length_a   1.000
_cell.length_b   1.000
_cell.length_c   1.000
_cell.angle_alpha   90.00
_cell.angle_beta   90.00
_cell.angle_gamma   90.00
#
_symmetry.space_group_name_H-M   'P 1'
#
loop_
_entity.id
_entity.type
_entity.pdbx_description
1 polymer ?
#
loop_
_entity_poly.entity_id
_entity_poly.type
_entity_poly.pdbx_seq_one_letter_code
_entity_poly.pdbx_strand_id
1 'polypeptide(L)'
;IAENAENIKVEIDKLVELSTRSNPEKDNDTSVHELFQMSGIKKSLIENIENPDSSPSIEGASKILAKSFIHGKCDHFESSSLYLVMGNAGAGKTLFSKKLKTLFETQTDAKSCTLFGESNVKKSITEIKSWFAKNKSKIIEKKKIGIIELSNEENIDDFLLNFSKLKTDIKISILNLVPVGNSYEYLIKNMPQRRLENEYLALTKLDLCDLSILEIAAFVELNHKCMFFSGVASSEEGLYFAKVGQTVDHIVQTIENRMD
;
A
#
# COMPACT_ATOMS: atom_id res chain seq x y z
N ILE A 1 28.70 -38.37 6.08
CA ILE A 1 29.03 -36.90 6.07
C ILE A 1 29.90 -36.57 4.84
N ALA A 2 30.88 -37.42 4.43
CA ALA A 2 31.69 -37.16 3.26
C ALA A 2 30.90 -37.24 1.94
N GLU A 3 29.97 -38.16 1.81
CA GLU A 3 29.16 -38.39 0.61
C GLU A 3 28.19 -37.18 0.32
N ASN A 4 27.69 -36.53 1.35
CA ASN A 4 26.87 -35.34 1.18
C ASN A 4 27.68 -34.10 0.75
N ALA A 5 28.95 -34.01 1.17
CA ALA A 5 29.82 -32.90 0.77
C ALA A 5 30.23 -33.01 -0.71
N GLU A 6 30.40 -34.23 -1.21
CA GLU A 6 30.75 -34.50 -2.61
C GLU A 6 29.56 -34.23 -3.55
N ASN A 7 28.34 -34.58 -3.14
CA ASN A 7 27.12 -34.27 -3.89
C ASN A 7 26.85 -32.76 -3.97
N ILE A 8 27.07 -32.03 -2.89
CA ILE A 8 26.92 -30.55 -2.86
C ILE A 8 27.95 -29.89 -3.78
N LYS A 9 29.20 -30.41 -3.79
CA LYS A 9 30.25 -29.89 -4.67
C LYS A 9 29.92 -30.09 -6.15
N VAL A 10 29.41 -31.29 -6.53
CA VAL A 10 28.97 -31.59 -7.90
C VAL A 10 27.77 -30.68 -8.32
N GLU A 11 26.89 -30.36 -7.41
CA GLU A 11 25.76 -29.46 -7.70
C GLU A 11 26.22 -28.01 -7.86
N ILE A 12 27.17 -27.55 -7.03
CA ILE A 12 27.80 -26.23 -7.17
C ILE A 12 28.59 -26.13 -8.48
N ASP A 13 29.37 -27.13 -8.82
CA ASP A 13 30.14 -27.15 -10.07
C ASP A 13 29.22 -27.15 -11.31
N LYS A 14 28.06 -27.83 -11.25
CA LYS A 14 27.03 -27.73 -12.30
C LYS A 14 26.40 -26.35 -12.41
N LEU A 15 26.15 -25.71 -11.29
CA LEU A 15 25.60 -24.33 -11.28
C LEU A 15 26.61 -23.31 -11.80
N VAL A 16 27.89 -23.50 -11.47
CA VAL A 16 29.00 -22.68 -12.01
C VAL A 16 29.18 -22.93 -13.51
N GLU A 17 29.13 -24.20 -14.00
CA GLU A 17 29.18 -24.51 -15.44
C GLU A 17 27.98 -23.93 -16.20
N LEU A 18 26.78 -23.96 -15.62
CA LEU A 18 25.61 -23.32 -16.22
C LEU A 18 25.74 -21.79 -16.26
N SER A 19 26.34 -21.18 -15.24
CA SER A 19 26.59 -19.73 -15.21
C SER A 19 27.74 -19.31 -16.16
N THR A 20 28.73 -20.19 -16.43
CA THR A 20 29.84 -19.89 -17.35
C THR A 20 29.55 -20.24 -18.81
N ARG A 21 28.54 -21.10 -19.08
CA ARG A 21 28.08 -21.38 -20.45
C ARG A 21 27.14 -20.33 -21.00
N SER A 22 26.63 -19.44 -20.17
CA SER A 22 25.84 -18.26 -20.59
C SER A 22 26.76 -17.04 -20.77
N ASN A 23 27.71 -17.11 -21.69
CA ASN A 23 28.32 -15.95 -22.28
C ASN A 23 28.01 -15.95 -23.80
N PRO A 24 26.80 -15.63 -24.21
CA PRO A 24 26.56 -15.15 -25.56
C PRO A 24 26.96 -13.67 -25.61
N GLU A 25 27.61 -13.30 -26.68
CA GLU A 25 27.80 -11.92 -27.10
C GLU A 25 26.56 -11.11 -26.79
N LYS A 26 26.77 -9.92 -26.26
CA LYS A 26 25.75 -8.93 -25.91
C LYS A 26 24.76 -8.68 -27.05
N ASP A 27 23.72 -9.47 -27.12
CA ASP A 27 22.44 -9.03 -27.61
C ASP A 27 21.63 -8.56 -26.40
N ASN A 28 21.56 -7.23 -26.22
CA ASN A 28 20.89 -6.52 -25.14
C ASN A 28 19.35 -6.58 -25.28
N ASP A 29 18.78 -7.74 -25.56
CA ASP A 29 17.34 -7.95 -25.70
C ASP A 29 16.78 -8.89 -24.63
N THR A 30 17.19 -8.69 -23.37
CA THR A 30 16.44 -9.31 -22.27
C THR A 30 15.05 -8.70 -22.28
N SER A 31 14.04 -9.50 -22.58
CA SER A 31 12.68 -9.00 -22.68
C SER A 31 12.24 -8.42 -21.31
N VAL A 32 11.44 -7.38 -21.32
CA VAL A 32 10.88 -6.79 -20.10
C VAL A 32 10.18 -7.84 -19.24
N HIS A 33 9.59 -8.84 -19.90
CA HIS A 33 8.99 -10.01 -19.28
C HIS A 33 10.00 -10.80 -18.43
N GLU A 34 11.19 -11.08 -18.97
CA GLU A 34 12.26 -11.79 -18.25
C GLU A 34 12.77 -10.98 -17.06
N LEU A 35 12.90 -9.66 -17.19
CA LEU A 35 13.33 -8.77 -16.10
C LEU A 35 12.34 -8.77 -14.94
N PHE A 36 11.06 -8.69 -15.22
CA PHE A 36 10.02 -8.78 -14.19
C PHE A 36 9.98 -10.19 -13.56
N GLN A 37 10.15 -11.23 -14.35
CA GLN A 37 10.22 -12.61 -13.86
C GLN A 37 11.48 -12.85 -13.01
N MET A 38 12.64 -12.33 -13.39
CA MET A 38 13.85 -12.33 -12.57
C MET A 38 13.68 -11.56 -11.27
N SER A 39 12.82 -10.55 -11.26
CA SER A 39 12.42 -9.83 -10.05
C SER A 39 11.43 -10.63 -9.18
N GLY A 40 11.03 -11.85 -9.59
CA GLY A 40 10.15 -12.74 -8.83
C GLY A 40 8.67 -12.52 -9.04
N ILE A 41 8.27 -11.65 -9.98
CA ILE A 41 6.86 -11.39 -10.29
C ILE A 41 6.29 -12.56 -11.07
N LYS A 42 5.12 -13.04 -10.68
CA LYS A 42 4.46 -14.16 -11.37
C LYS A 42 4.10 -13.80 -12.81
N LYS A 43 4.29 -14.77 -13.70
CA LYS A 43 3.97 -14.67 -15.13
C LYS A 43 2.54 -14.20 -15.39
N SER A 44 1.56 -14.70 -14.65
CA SER A 44 0.15 -14.31 -14.78
C SER A 44 -0.11 -12.83 -14.49
N LEU A 45 0.69 -12.22 -13.60
CA LEU A 45 0.59 -10.78 -13.31
C LEU A 45 1.19 -9.96 -14.45
N ILE A 46 2.27 -10.47 -15.07
CA ILE A 46 2.95 -9.84 -16.19
C ILE A 46 2.09 -9.92 -17.46
N GLU A 47 1.46 -11.07 -17.73
CA GLU A 47 0.56 -11.25 -18.89
C GLU A 47 -0.64 -10.27 -18.87
N ASN A 48 -1.11 -9.90 -17.69
CA ASN A 48 -2.13 -8.86 -17.53
C ASN A 48 -1.58 -7.42 -17.76
N ILE A 49 -0.27 -7.26 -17.82
CA ILE A 49 0.42 -5.98 -18.04
C ILE A 49 0.70 -5.74 -19.52
N GLU A 50 0.74 -6.79 -20.33
CA GLU A 50 1.05 -6.69 -21.77
C GLU A 50 -0.10 -6.04 -22.53
N ASN A 51 0.20 -4.88 -23.13
CA ASN A 51 -0.65 -4.29 -24.14
C ASN A 51 -0.18 -4.88 -25.49
N PRO A 52 -1.01 -5.61 -26.25
CA PRO A 52 -0.58 -6.34 -27.45
C PRO A 52 0.00 -5.45 -28.58
N ASP A 53 -0.15 -4.13 -28.49
CA ASP A 53 0.21 -3.19 -29.55
C ASP A 53 1.53 -2.43 -29.33
N SER A 54 2.27 -2.66 -28.24
CA SER A 54 3.54 -1.98 -28.00
C SER A 54 4.59 -2.94 -27.44
N SER A 55 5.80 -2.88 -27.98
CA SER A 55 6.94 -3.56 -27.35
C SER A 55 7.07 -3.07 -25.90
N PRO A 56 6.99 -3.94 -24.92
CA PRO A 56 6.92 -3.53 -23.53
C PRO A 56 8.26 -2.92 -23.11
N SER A 57 8.24 -1.64 -22.73
CA SER A 57 9.39 -1.02 -22.06
C SER A 57 9.29 -1.24 -20.55
N ILE A 58 10.43 -1.29 -19.84
CA ILE A 58 10.47 -1.36 -18.37
C ILE A 58 9.58 -0.28 -17.75
N GLU A 59 9.66 0.94 -18.27
CA GLU A 59 8.85 2.06 -17.83
C GLU A 59 7.34 1.84 -18.07
N GLY A 60 6.98 1.31 -19.24
CA GLY A 60 5.59 0.98 -19.58
C GLY A 60 4.99 -0.05 -18.63
N ALA A 61 5.68 -1.15 -18.41
CA ALA A 61 5.27 -2.21 -17.49
C ALA A 61 5.21 -1.71 -16.03
N SER A 62 6.23 -0.95 -15.59
CA SER A 62 6.26 -0.31 -14.26
C SER A 62 5.07 0.64 -14.07
N LYS A 63 4.69 1.38 -15.11
CA LYS A 63 3.54 2.30 -15.07
C LYS A 63 2.21 1.56 -14.92
N ILE A 64 2.04 0.42 -15.57
CA ILE A 64 0.84 -0.41 -15.43
C ILE A 64 0.77 -0.99 -14.01
N LEU A 65 1.88 -1.55 -13.51
CA LEU A 65 1.96 -2.08 -12.15
C LEU A 65 1.66 -0.99 -11.10
N ALA A 66 2.29 0.17 -11.23
CA ALA A 66 2.06 1.32 -10.35
C ALA A 66 0.61 1.81 -10.39
N LYS A 67 -0.02 1.91 -11.57
CA LYS A 67 -1.45 2.25 -11.71
C LYS A 67 -2.36 1.21 -11.09
N SER A 68 -1.98 -0.07 -11.15
CA SER A 68 -2.73 -1.15 -10.51
C SER A 68 -2.63 -1.10 -9.00
N PHE A 69 -1.52 -0.58 -8.47
CA PHE A 69 -1.25 -0.48 -7.04
C PHE A 69 -1.72 0.82 -6.40
N ILE A 70 -1.55 1.97 -7.06
CA ILE A 70 -1.82 3.28 -6.47
C ILE A 70 -3.29 3.69 -6.64
N HIS A 71 -3.87 4.26 -5.58
CA HIS A 71 -5.16 4.91 -5.64
C HIS A 71 -5.01 6.33 -6.20
N GLY A 72 -5.18 6.48 -7.50
CA GLY A 72 -4.86 7.72 -8.23
C GLY A 72 -5.83 8.91 -8.02
N LYS A 73 -6.85 8.80 -7.15
CA LYS A 73 -7.86 9.85 -6.96
C LYS A 73 -7.62 10.63 -5.67
N CYS A 74 -7.48 11.94 -5.78
CA CYS A 74 -7.35 12.87 -4.65
C CYS A 74 -8.68 13.57 -4.28
N ASP A 75 -9.82 12.90 -4.42
CA ASP A 75 -11.17 13.48 -4.14
C ASP A 75 -11.44 13.63 -2.63
N HIS A 76 -10.41 13.43 -1.79
CA HIS A 76 -10.55 13.36 -0.33
C HIS A 76 -10.94 14.67 0.32
N PHE A 77 -10.83 15.78 -0.40
CA PHE A 77 -11.07 17.12 0.14
C PHE A 77 -12.40 17.74 -0.31
N GLU A 78 -13.17 17.02 -1.13
CA GLU A 78 -14.40 17.57 -1.70
C GLU A 78 -15.63 17.40 -0.81
N SER A 79 -15.60 16.46 0.13
CA SER A 79 -16.71 16.15 1.03
C SER A 79 -16.24 15.85 2.45
N SER A 80 -17.15 15.91 3.42
CA SER A 80 -16.88 15.44 4.77
C SER A 80 -16.56 13.95 4.76
N SER A 81 -15.49 13.56 5.44
CA SER A 81 -14.95 12.20 5.38
C SER A 81 -14.59 11.67 6.77
N LEU A 82 -14.72 10.37 6.93
CA LEU A 82 -14.31 9.61 8.11
C LEU A 82 -13.26 8.59 7.70
N TYR A 83 -12.08 8.67 8.29
CA TYR A 83 -11.00 7.73 8.08
C TYR A 83 -10.93 6.75 9.24
N LEU A 84 -11.09 5.47 8.96
CA LEU A 84 -10.92 4.38 9.91
C LEU A 84 -9.52 3.81 9.76
N VAL A 85 -8.69 4.01 10.77
CA VAL A 85 -7.28 3.56 10.77
C VAL A 85 -7.21 2.22 11.46
N MET A 86 -6.85 1.19 10.72
CA MET A 86 -6.70 -0.19 11.16
C MET A 86 -5.27 -0.67 10.95
N GLY A 87 -4.90 -1.79 11.55
CA GLY A 87 -3.59 -2.40 11.37
C GLY A 87 -3.12 -3.12 12.62
N ASN A 88 -2.20 -4.05 12.46
CA ASN A 88 -1.68 -4.89 13.55
C ASN A 88 -1.02 -4.06 14.66
N ALA A 89 -0.88 -4.66 15.84
CA ALA A 89 -0.09 -4.05 16.90
C ALA A 89 1.32 -3.69 16.37
N GLY A 90 1.80 -2.49 16.68
CA GLY A 90 3.08 -2.02 16.18
C GLY A 90 3.11 -1.51 14.73
N ALA A 91 1.98 -1.51 14.00
CA ALA A 91 1.91 -0.91 12.66
C ALA A 91 2.04 0.63 12.65
N GLY A 92 1.98 1.27 13.82
CA GLY A 92 2.15 2.71 13.96
C GLY A 92 0.84 3.51 13.85
N LYS A 93 -0.32 2.92 14.16
CA LYS A 93 -1.65 3.57 14.05
C LYS A 93 -1.69 4.97 14.65
N THR A 94 -1.30 5.12 15.91
CA THR A 94 -1.39 6.40 16.62
C THR A 94 -0.48 7.47 16.02
N LEU A 95 0.73 7.10 15.60
CA LEU A 95 1.63 8.04 14.93
C LEU A 95 1.10 8.41 13.56
N PHE A 96 0.63 7.44 12.79
CA PHE A 96 0.03 7.66 11.48
C PHE A 96 -1.19 8.58 11.57
N SER A 97 -2.09 8.34 12.51
CA SER A 97 -3.29 9.17 12.70
C SER A 97 -2.97 10.63 13.04
N LYS A 98 -1.93 10.86 13.85
CA LYS A 98 -1.43 12.21 14.14
C LYS A 98 -0.87 12.88 12.87
N LYS A 99 -0.02 12.17 12.11
CA LYS A 99 0.52 12.66 10.83
C LYS A 99 -0.61 12.94 9.82
N LEU A 100 -1.60 12.06 9.75
CA LEU A 100 -2.76 12.20 8.86
C LEU A 100 -3.57 13.45 9.22
N LYS A 101 -3.76 13.72 10.51
CA LYS A 101 -4.39 14.94 10.99
C LYS A 101 -3.62 16.17 10.54
N THR A 102 -2.30 16.22 10.78
CA THR A 102 -1.43 17.32 10.36
C THR A 102 -1.48 17.53 8.84
N LEU A 103 -1.40 16.44 8.05
CA LEU A 103 -1.50 16.50 6.59
C LEU A 103 -2.82 17.15 6.13
N PHE A 104 -3.93 16.78 6.74
CA PHE A 104 -5.22 17.38 6.39
C PHE A 104 -5.36 18.83 6.86
N GLU A 105 -4.81 19.18 8.00
CA GLU A 105 -4.82 20.56 8.51
C GLU A 105 -3.93 21.50 7.69
N THR A 106 -2.85 21.02 7.11
CA THR A 106 -1.93 21.81 6.27
C THR A 106 -2.40 21.95 4.83
N GLN A 107 -3.03 20.92 4.27
CA GLN A 107 -3.48 20.90 2.86
C GLN A 107 -4.88 21.45 2.66
N THR A 108 -5.65 21.54 3.71
CA THR A 108 -6.97 22.14 3.67
C THR A 108 -6.98 23.32 4.64
N ASP A 109 -7.70 24.41 4.36
CA ASP A 109 -8.02 25.44 5.34
C ASP A 109 -8.84 24.89 6.54
N ALA A 110 -8.78 23.59 6.72
CA ALA A 110 -9.57 22.81 7.63
C ALA A 110 -8.97 22.82 9.04
N LYS A 111 -9.20 23.88 9.81
CA LYS A 111 -9.25 23.81 11.29
C LYS A 111 -10.33 22.80 11.78
N SER A 112 -10.58 21.76 11.01
CA SER A 112 -11.77 20.91 11.11
C SER A 112 -11.47 19.41 11.10
N CYS A 113 -10.22 19.01 11.31
CA CYS A 113 -9.86 17.61 11.48
C CYS A 113 -9.98 17.21 12.97
N THR A 114 -10.80 16.19 13.24
CA THR A 114 -11.00 15.65 14.59
C THR A 114 -10.36 14.26 14.67
N LEU A 115 -9.40 14.10 15.58
CA LEU A 115 -8.83 12.82 15.92
C LEU A 115 -9.61 12.24 17.11
N PHE A 116 -10.25 11.10 16.89
CA PHE A 116 -10.82 10.28 17.95
C PHE A 116 -9.73 9.30 18.38
N GLY A 117 -9.48 9.17 19.67
CA GLY A 117 -8.47 8.23 20.16
C GLY A 117 -8.82 6.77 19.85
N GLU A 118 -7.92 5.87 20.20
CA GLU A 118 -8.18 4.44 20.09
C GLU A 118 -9.45 4.07 20.86
N SER A 119 -10.40 3.47 20.19
CA SER A 119 -11.70 3.17 20.76
C SER A 119 -12.29 1.90 20.17
N ASN A 120 -13.18 1.25 20.95
CA ASN A 120 -13.97 0.16 20.41
C ASN A 120 -15.16 0.67 19.60
N VAL A 121 -15.77 -0.20 18.77
CA VAL A 121 -16.86 0.15 17.85
C VAL A 121 -17.99 0.91 18.54
N LYS A 122 -18.44 0.45 19.71
CA LYS A 122 -19.55 1.09 20.46
C LYS A 122 -19.19 2.51 20.88
N LYS A 123 -17.99 2.71 21.42
CA LYS A 123 -17.49 4.02 21.83
C LYS A 123 -17.31 4.92 20.62
N SER A 124 -16.70 4.43 19.55
CA SER A 124 -16.51 5.17 18.29
C SER A 124 -17.82 5.65 17.70
N ILE A 125 -18.82 4.78 17.59
CA ILE A 125 -20.15 5.15 17.09
C ILE A 125 -20.81 6.22 17.98
N THR A 126 -20.68 6.12 19.30
CA THR A 126 -21.23 7.12 20.22
C THR A 126 -20.53 8.47 20.05
N GLU A 127 -19.22 8.48 19.96
CA GLU A 127 -18.41 9.69 19.73
C GLU A 127 -18.74 10.34 18.39
N ILE A 128 -18.87 9.54 17.32
CA ILE A 128 -19.26 10.01 15.99
C ILE A 128 -20.66 10.62 16.02
N LYS A 129 -21.63 10.00 16.68
CA LYS A 129 -22.98 10.55 16.85
C LYS A 129 -22.94 11.92 17.53
N SER A 130 -22.19 12.02 18.62
CA SER A 130 -22.01 13.29 19.34
C SER A 130 -21.32 14.34 18.48
N TRP A 131 -20.25 13.95 17.78
CA TRP A 131 -19.51 14.82 16.86
C TRP A 131 -20.39 15.30 15.69
N PHE A 132 -21.15 14.39 15.10
CA PHE A 132 -22.12 14.70 14.05
C PHE A 132 -23.19 15.67 14.54
N ALA A 133 -23.80 15.39 15.68
CA ALA A 133 -24.84 16.26 16.24
C ALA A 133 -24.32 17.68 16.52
N LYS A 134 -23.11 17.82 17.06
CA LYS A 134 -22.47 19.11 17.35
C LYS A 134 -22.06 19.89 16.11
N ASN A 135 -21.84 19.21 14.99
CA ASN A 135 -21.28 19.81 13.77
C ASN A 135 -22.24 19.77 12.58
N LYS A 136 -23.52 19.39 12.77
CA LYS A 136 -24.47 19.11 11.69
C LYS A 136 -24.55 20.26 10.64
N SER A 137 -24.67 21.49 11.04
CA SER A 137 -24.67 22.64 10.13
C SER A 137 -23.32 22.86 9.46
N LYS A 138 -22.23 22.65 10.20
CA LYS A 138 -20.86 22.84 9.70
C LYS A 138 -20.38 21.69 8.82
N ILE A 139 -20.95 20.49 8.95
CA ILE A 139 -20.65 19.33 8.09
C ILE A 139 -21.18 19.56 6.68
N ILE A 140 -22.32 20.24 6.55
CA ILE A 140 -22.92 20.58 5.26
C ILE A 140 -22.16 21.75 4.61
N GLU A 141 -21.76 22.75 5.39
CA GLU A 141 -21.12 23.96 4.88
C GLU A 141 -19.60 23.88 4.79
N LYS A 142 -18.98 23.13 5.68
CA LYS A 142 -17.51 23.01 5.79
C LYS A 142 -17.12 21.54 5.83
N LYS A 143 -16.25 21.17 4.92
CA LYS A 143 -15.65 19.82 4.83
C LYS A 143 -15.02 19.43 6.17
N LYS A 144 -15.64 18.49 6.87
CA LYS A 144 -15.18 17.99 8.17
C LYS A 144 -14.53 16.63 8.01
N ILE A 145 -13.39 16.44 8.63
CA ILE A 145 -12.64 15.18 8.61
C ILE A 145 -12.60 14.60 10.02
N GLY A 146 -12.97 13.34 10.14
CA GLY A 146 -12.80 12.54 11.34
C GLY A 146 -11.78 11.42 11.11
N ILE A 147 -10.91 11.17 12.08
CA ILE A 147 -9.96 10.07 12.08
C ILE A 147 -10.20 9.23 13.32
N ILE A 148 -10.41 7.93 13.14
CA ILE A 148 -10.66 6.96 14.23
C ILE A 148 -9.66 5.84 14.13
N GLU A 149 -9.01 5.52 15.24
CA GLU A 149 -8.19 4.33 15.37
C GLU A 149 -9.06 3.18 15.88
N LEU A 150 -9.18 2.11 15.09
CA LEU A 150 -9.88 0.90 15.51
C LEU A 150 -8.87 -0.15 15.99
N SER A 151 -9.23 -0.88 17.05
CA SER A 151 -8.46 -2.01 17.49
C SER A 151 -8.63 -3.18 16.51
N ASN A 152 -7.64 -4.09 16.45
CA ASN A 152 -7.67 -5.22 15.51
C ASN A 152 -8.77 -6.26 15.82
N GLU A 153 -9.29 -6.25 17.04
CA GLU A 153 -10.35 -7.17 17.48
C GLU A 153 -11.74 -6.72 17.02
N GLU A 154 -11.82 -5.53 16.42
CA GLU A 154 -13.08 -4.93 16.04
C GLU A 154 -13.57 -5.44 14.68
N ASN A 155 -14.82 -5.86 14.63
CA ASN A 155 -15.49 -6.22 13.39
C ASN A 155 -15.86 -4.95 12.62
N ILE A 156 -15.16 -4.71 11.51
CA ILE A 156 -15.42 -3.56 10.63
C ILE A 156 -16.86 -3.57 10.07
N ASP A 157 -17.42 -4.77 9.84
CA ASP A 157 -18.77 -4.92 9.30
C ASP A 157 -19.81 -4.41 10.30
N ASP A 158 -19.60 -4.69 11.61
CA ASP A 158 -20.43 -4.14 12.67
C ASP A 158 -20.35 -2.62 12.78
N PHE A 159 -19.14 -2.07 12.59
CA PHE A 159 -18.96 -0.62 12.52
C PHE A 159 -19.75 -0.02 11.35
N LEU A 160 -19.56 -0.55 10.15
CA LEU A 160 -20.23 -0.06 8.93
C LEU A 160 -21.75 -0.19 9.02
N LEU A 161 -22.26 -1.32 9.55
CA LEU A 161 -23.67 -1.53 9.79
C LEU A 161 -24.26 -0.49 10.75
N ASN A 162 -23.56 -0.21 11.84
CA ASN A 162 -24.02 0.80 12.82
C ASN A 162 -23.89 2.23 12.28
N PHE A 163 -22.85 2.50 11.48
CA PHE A 163 -22.67 3.81 10.85
C PHE A 163 -23.74 4.08 9.80
N SER A 164 -24.12 3.11 8.97
CA SER A 164 -25.15 3.25 7.95
C SER A 164 -26.51 3.69 8.53
N LYS A 165 -26.80 3.33 9.78
CA LYS A 165 -28.02 3.75 10.50
C LYS A 165 -28.05 5.25 10.79
N LEU A 166 -26.91 5.94 10.68
CA LEU A 166 -26.84 7.40 10.92
C LEU A 166 -27.38 8.22 9.76
N LYS A 167 -27.57 7.62 8.57
CA LYS A 167 -28.09 8.28 7.36
C LYS A 167 -27.36 9.60 7.09
N THR A 168 -26.04 9.55 6.97
CA THR A 168 -25.17 10.72 6.75
C THR A 168 -24.55 10.68 5.36
N ASP A 169 -24.24 11.83 4.79
CA ASP A 169 -23.49 11.96 3.52
C ASP A 169 -21.97 11.93 3.73
N ILE A 170 -21.51 11.49 4.91
CA ILE A 170 -20.08 11.39 5.22
C ILE A 170 -19.50 10.17 4.49
N LYS A 171 -18.47 10.39 3.69
CA LYS A 171 -17.71 9.30 3.05
C LYS A 171 -16.83 8.62 4.09
N ILE A 172 -16.83 7.28 4.08
CA ILE A 172 -15.91 6.48 4.90
C ILE A 172 -14.76 6.02 4.03
N SER A 173 -13.54 6.11 4.54
CA SER A 173 -12.35 5.47 3.98
C SER A 173 -11.69 4.60 5.04
N ILE A 174 -11.43 3.35 4.71
CA ILE A 174 -10.77 2.39 5.60
C ILE A 174 -9.30 2.34 5.21
N LEU A 175 -8.41 2.64 6.15
CA LEU A 175 -6.97 2.65 5.97
C LEU A 175 -6.34 1.49 6.72
N ASN A 176 -5.92 0.46 5.98
CA ASN A 176 -5.19 -0.67 6.53
C ASN A 176 -3.70 -0.33 6.55
N LEU A 177 -3.15 -0.16 7.74
CA LEU A 177 -1.72 0.11 7.94
C LEU A 177 -0.93 -1.18 7.83
N VAL A 178 -0.01 -1.21 6.87
CA VAL A 178 0.90 -2.33 6.65
C VAL A 178 2.34 -1.81 6.70
N PRO A 179 3.16 -2.26 7.67
CA PRO A 179 4.59 -2.00 7.64
C PRO A 179 5.21 -2.63 6.39
N VAL A 180 6.14 -1.94 5.73
CA VAL A 180 6.95 -2.53 4.65
C VAL A 180 7.99 -3.52 5.19
N GLY A 181 8.59 -4.31 4.30
CA GLY A 181 9.59 -5.33 4.64
C GLY A 181 8.98 -6.72 4.85
N ASN A 182 7.79 -6.98 4.34
CA ASN A 182 7.17 -8.30 4.36
C ASN A 182 7.56 -9.12 3.12
N SER A 183 7.69 -10.46 3.27
CA SER A 183 7.83 -11.31 2.10
C SER A 183 6.51 -11.43 1.34
N TYR A 184 6.61 -11.70 0.04
CA TYR A 184 5.45 -11.94 -0.82
C TYR A 184 4.55 -13.05 -0.25
N GLU A 185 5.15 -14.19 0.14
CA GLU A 185 4.42 -15.35 0.68
C GLU A 185 3.70 -15.02 1.97
N TYR A 186 4.34 -14.20 2.82
CA TYR A 186 3.69 -13.75 4.06
C TYR A 186 2.45 -12.92 3.78
N LEU A 187 2.54 -11.98 2.84
CA LEU A 187 1.42 -11.12 2.46
C LEU A 187 0.26 -11.93 1.87
N ILE A 188 0.55 -12.80 0.88
CA ILE A 188 -0.47 -13.64 0.23
C ILE A 188 -1.16 -14.57 1.24
N LYS A 189 -0.42 -15.10 2.21
CA LYS A 189 -0.98 -16.02 3.21
C LYS A 189 -1.78 -15.33 4.30
N ASN A 190 -1.35 -14.16 4.74
CA ASN A 190 -1.86 -13.54 5.96
C ASN A 190 -2.73 -12.30 5.72
N MET A 191 -2.71 -11.75 4.52
CA MET A 191 -3.49 -10.57 4.19
C MET A 191 -4.73 -10.98 3.39
N PRO A 192 -5.94 -10.61 3.83
CA PRO A 192 -7.15 -10.89 3.06
C PRO A 192 -7.15 -10.09 1.75
N GLN A 193 -7.88 -10.59 0.75
CA GLN A 193 -8.18 -9.78 -0.43
C GLN A 193 -9.01 -8.55 -0.04
N ARG A 194 -8.77 -7.45 -0.75
CA ARG A 194 -9.59 -6.24 -0.61
C ARG A 194 -11.06 -6.54 -0.88
N ARG A 195 -11.92 -6.21 0.08
CA ARG A 195 -13.36 -6.50 0.01
C ARG A 195 -14.21 -5.29 -0.36
N LEU A 196 -13.77 -4.09 -0.01
CA LEU A 196 -14.54 -2.86 -0.14
C LEU A 196 -13.83 -1.86 -1.07
N GLU A 197 -14.60 -1.13 -1.87
CA GLU A 197 -14.04 -0.10 -2.77
C GLU A 197 -13.38 1.06 -2.03
N ASN A 198 -13.85 1.36 -0.82
CA ASN A 198 -13.34 2.41 0.06
C ASN A 198 -12.27 1.91 1.06
N GLU A 199 -11.70 0.75 0.81
CA GLU A 199 -10.62 0.16 1.59
C GLU A 199 -9.29 0.39 0.87
N TYR A 200 -8.30 0.94 1.57
CA TYR A 200 -7.00 1.33 1.02
C TYR A 200 -5.88 0.92 1.95
N LEU A 201 -4.68 0.79 1.39
CA LEU A 201 -3.45 0.62 2.15
C LEU A 201 -2.84 1.96 2.51
N ALA A 202 -2.22 1.98 3.69
CA ALA A 202 -1.24 2.96 4.07
C ALA A 202 0.05 2.21 4.44
N LEU A 203 1.09 2.33 3.64
CA LEU A 203 2.37 1.69 3.91
C LEU A 203 3.15 2.50 4.94
N THR A 204 3.64 1.81 5.97
CA THR A 204 4.37 2.44 7.09
C THR A 204 5.79 1.89 7.20
N LYS A 205 6.64 2.58 7.98
CA LYS A 205 8.04 2.21 8.24
C LYS A 205 8.94 2.24 7.00
N LEU A 206 8.62 3.10 6.02
CA LEU A 206 9.48 3.33 4.86
C LEU A 206 10.84 4.00 5.22
N ASP A 207 11.00 4.45 6.46
CA ASP A 207 12.26 4.91 7.05
C ASP A 207 13.17 3.77 7.51
N LEU A 208 12.64 2.57 7.66
CA LEU A 208 13.37 1.40 8.14
C LEU A 208 13.68 0.39 7.02
N CYS A 209 12.86 0.35 5.99
CA CYS A 209 12.97 -0.63 4.92
C CYS A 209 12.38 -0.07 3.63
N ASP A 210 13.01 -0.37 2.50
CA ASP A 210 12.49 -0.03 1.18
C ASP A 210 11.32 -0.94 0.81
N LEU A 211 10.35 -0.36 0.09
CA LEU A 211 9.24 -1.11 -0.50
C LEU A 211 9.75 -2.00 -1.64
N SER A 212 9.63 -3.30 -1.51
CA SER A 212 10.06 -4.23 -2.54
C SER A 212 9.03 -4.36 -3.68
N ILE A 213 9.52 -4.68 -4.89
CA ILE A 213 8.63 -4.95 -6.04
C ILE A 213 7.72 -6.14 -5.75
N LEU A 214 8.20 -7.13 -5.00
CA LEU A 214 7.42 -8.30 -4.62
C LEU A 214 6.26 -7.96 -3.67
N GLU A 215 6.45 -6.99 -2.77
CA GLU A 215 5.36 -6.48 -1.94
C GLU A 215 4.31 -5.78 -2.80
N ILE A 216 4.74 -4.94 -3.76
CA ILE A 216 3.83 -4.29 -4.72
C ILE A 216 3.04 -5.35 -5.49
N ALA A 217 3.71 -6.39 -5.99
CA ALA A 217 3.07 -7.49 -6.73
C ALA A 217 2.03 -8.22 -5.86
N ALA A 218 2.36 -8.52 -4.60
CA ALA A 218 1.42 -9.15 -3.67
C ALA A 218 0.18 -8.29 -3.42
N PHE A 219 0.35 -6.99 -3.21
CA PHE A 219 -0.77 -6.07 -3.01
C PHE A 219 -1.66 -5.96 -4.25
N VAL A 220 -1.08 -5.96 -5.45
CA VAL A 220 -1.84 -5.95 -6.71
C VAL A 220 -2.61 -7.25 -6.89
N GLU A 221 -2.01 -8.41 -6.61
CA GLU A 221 -2.67 -9.72 -6.67
C GLU A 221 -3.85 -9.82 -5.69
N LEU A 222 -3.71 -9.22 -4.51
CA LEU A 222 -4.76 -9.12 -3.51
C LEU A 222 -5.77 -7.97 -3.78
N ASN A 223 -5.65 -7.32 -4.95
CA ASN A 223 -6.48 -6.19 -5.40
C ASN A 223 -6.46 -4.97 -4.46
N HIS A 224 -5.42 -4.80 -3.65
CA HIS A 224 -5.29 -3.64 -2.78
C HIS A 224 -4.81 -2.40 -3.54
N LYS A 225 -5.28 -1.24 -3.11
CA LYS A 225 -4.86 0.07 -3.60
C LYS A 225 -4.18 0.85 -2.47
N CYS A 226 -2.99 1.37 -2.74
CA CYS A 226 -2.26 2.19 -1.79
C CYS A 226 -2.64 3.66 -1.92
N MET A 227 -2.95 4.29 -0.80
CA MET A 227 -3.31 5.71 -0.72
C MET A 227 -2.21 6.55 -0.08
N PHE A 228 -1.48 6.01 0.90
CA PHE A 228 -0.48 6.74 1.67
C PHE A 228 0.82 5.98 1.83
N PHE A 229 1.92 6.75 1.81
CA PHE A 229 3.24 6.32 2.23
C PHE A 229 3.65 7.07 3.49
N SER A 230 4.13 6.35 4.52
CA SER A 230 4.55 6.89 5.81
C SER A 230 5.86 6.26 6.28
N GLY A 231 6.73 7.07 6.89
CA GLY A 231 7.97 6.59 7.47
C GLY A 231 9.20 7.38 7.06
N VAL A 232 9.04 8.47 6.29
CA VAL A 232 10.21 9.29 5.94
C VAL A 232 10.63 10.10 7.18
N ALA A 233 11.85 9.82 7.68
CA ALA A 233 12.36 10.38 8.95
C ALA A 233 12.62 11.88 8.91
N SER A 234 12.67 12.51 7.73
CA SER A 234 13.19 13.86 7.53
C SER A 234 12.15 14.98 7.61
N SER A 235 10.86 14.67 7.74
CA SER A 235 9.83 15.71 7.84
C SER A 235 8.95 15.47 9.06
N GLU A 236 8.62 16.55 9.76
CA GLU A 236 7.61 16.52 10.83
C GLU A 236 6.30 15.90 10.35
N GLU A 237 6.08 15.92 9.04
CA GLU A 237 4.91 15.38 8.38
C GLU A 237 5.07 13.89 8.05
N GLY A 238 6.17 13.44 7.46
CA GLY A 238 6.52 12.03 7.15
C GLY A 238 5.39 11.15 6.59
N LEU A 239 4.38 11.78 5.97
CA LEU A 239 3.20 11.16 5.39
C LEU A 239 2.88 11.82 4.06
N TYR A 240 2.77 11.02 3.00
CA TYR A 240 2.48 11.50 1.66
C TYR A 240 1.38 10.69 1.00
N PHE A 241 0.60 11.34 0.13
CA PHE A 241 -0.22 10.60 -0.82
C PHE A 241 0.66 9.79 -1.76
N ALA A 242 0.34 8.52 -1.91
CA ALA A 242 1.02 7.65 -2.87
C ALA A 242 0.77 8.14 -4.31
N LYS A 243 1.84 8.33 -5.09
CA LYS A 243 1.77 8.84 -6.47
C LYS A 243 2.29 7.81 -7.45
N VAL A 244 1.59 7.63 -8.56
CA VAL A 244 1.98 6.72 -9.64
C VAL A 244 3.39 7.01 -10.14
N GLY A 245 3.73 8.27 -10.45
CA GLY A 245 5.07 8.63 -10.96
C GLY A 245 6.20 8.20 -10.03
N GLN A 246 6.12 8.55 -8.74
CA GLN A 246 7.13 8.16 -7.75
C GLN A 246 7.27 6.63 -7.63
N THR A 247 6.15 5.90 -7.74
CA THR A 247 6.17 4.44 -7.70
C THR A 247 6.78 3.85 -8.96
N VAL A 248 6.55 4.44 -10.14
CA VAL A 248 7.21 4.05 -11.40
C VAL A 248 8.72 4.23 -11.27
N ASP A 249 9.17 5.43 -10.86
CA ASP A 249 10.60 5.73 -10.69
C ASP A 249 11.27 4.73 -9.74
N HIS A 250 10.62 4.40 -8.62
CA HIS A 250 11.11 3.42 -7.66
C HIS A 250 11.22 2.01 -8.25
N ILE A 251 10.21 1.55 -9.01
CA ILE A 251 10.23 0.22 -9.65
C ILE A 251 11.35 0.15 -10.69
N VAL A 252 11.46 1.16 -11.56
CA VAL A 252 12.49 1.23 -12.61
C VAL A 252 13.87 1.17 -11.97
N GLN A 253 14.18 2.04 -11.01
CA GLN A 253 15.46 2.06 -10.32
C GLN A 253 15.79 0.72 -9.63
N THR A 254 14.78 0.07 -9.02
CA THR A 254 14.99 -1.22 -8.37
C THR A 254 15.32 -2.32 -9.36
N ILE A 255 14.75 -2.29 -10.57
CA ILE A 255 15.06 -3.25 -11.64
C ILE A 255 16.45 -2.99 -12.19
N GLU A 256 16.77 -1.73 -12.52
CA GLU A 256 18.07 -1.32 -13.07
C GLU A 256 19.23 -1.68 -12.13
N ASN A 257 19.09 -1.40 -10.83
CA ASN A 257 20.09 -1.75 -9.82
C ASN A 257 20.32 -3.27 -9.63
N ARG A 258 19.46 -4.12 -10.19
CA ARG A 258 19.65 -5.59 -10.17
C ARG A 258 20.31 -6.11 -11.45
N MET A 259 20.43 -5.26 -12.47
CA MET A 259 21.06 -5.59 -13.75
C MET A 259 22.57 -5.27 -13.74
N ASP A 260 23.01 -4.37 -12.84
CA ASP A 260 24.42 -4.06 -12.58
C ASP A 260 25.04 -5.07 -11.59
#